data_c5d9abd5b16e0ab80bd981e96c7c98fe
#
_entry.id   c5d9abd5b16e0ab80bd981e96c7c98fe
#
_cell.length_a   1.000
_cell.length_b   1.000
_cell.length_c   1.000
_cell.angle_alpha   90.00
_cell.angle_beta   90.00
_cell.angle_gamma   90.00
#
_symmetry.space_group_name_H-M   'P 1'
#
loop_
_entity.id
_entity.type
_entity.pdbx_description
1 polymer ?
#
loop_
_entity_poly.entity_id
_entity_poly.type
_entity_poly.pdbx_seq_one_letter_code
_entity_poly.pdbx_strand_id
1 'polypeptide(L)'
;MKHDSNVTSTVGHLIDGKRVDGGSRVQPVFDPATGESHKSVALADKLTVEAAIASAQAAFPAWRNTPPLKRARVMSRFKTLLEEHADELCALITAEHGKVLADAMGELQRGIENVEYATYVPELLKGEHSKNVGPAIDSWSEFQALGVAAGITPFNFPVMVPLWMWPMAVACGNTFVLKPSERTPSSTLRMAELALEAGLPPGVLNVVNGDKEAVDTILTDPRVKAVSFVGSTPIAEYIYSTGCAHGKRVQALGGA
;
A
#
# COMPACT_ATOMS: atom_id res chain seq x y z
N MET A 1 17.55 -31.73 -27.80
CA MET A 1 17.14 -31.64 -26.38
C MET A 1 16.07 -30.58 -26.33
N LYS A 2 14.85 -30.93 -25.96
CA LYS A 2 13.72 -30.01 -25.85
C LYS A 2 13.95 -29.19 -24.58
N HIS A 3 14.01 -27.85 -24.73
CA HIS A 3 13.95 -26.94 -23.58
C HIS A 3 12.60 -27.15 -22.89
N ASP A 4 12.64 -27.68 -21.69
CA ASP A 4 11.50 -27.70 -20.79
C ASP A 4 11.08 -26.25 -20.57
N SER A 5 9.80 -25.99 -20.85
CA SER A 5 9.16 -24.71 -20.60
C SER A 5 9.31 -24.36 -19.12
N ASN A 6 10.17 -23.40 -18.80
CA ASN A 6 10.20 -22.75 -17.50
C ASN A 6 8.79 -22.25 -17.20
N VAL A 7 8.12 -22.87 -16.25
CA VAL A 7 6.86 -22.37 -15.69
C VAL A 7 7.23 -21.08 -14.95
N THR A 8 7.07 -19.96 -15.62
CA THR A 8 7.26 -18.63 -15.01
C THR A 8 6.16 -18.45 -13.96
N SER A 9 6.55 -18.35 -12.70
CA SER A 9 5.60 -18.06 -11.61
C SER A 9 4.93 -16.70 -11.85
N THR A 10 3.62 -16.63 -11.66
CA THR A 10 2.87 -15.37 -11.76
C THR A 10 2.70 -14.75 -10.39
N VAL A 11 3.09 -13.48 -10.26
CA VAL A 11 2.81 -12.67 -9.08
C VAL A 11 1.37 -12.18 -9.16
N GLY A 12 0.52 -12.67 -8.26
CA GLY A 12 -0.89 -12.32 -8.17
C GLY A 12 -1.14 -11.12 -7.27
N HIS A 13 -2.30 -11.12 -6.64
CA HIS A 13 -2.77 -10.08 -5.70
C HIS A 13 -2.81 -10.62 -4.27
N LEU A 14 -2.97 -9.73 -3.30
CA LEU A 14 -3.32 -10.07 -1.92
C LEU A 14 -4.65 -9.41 -1.57
N ILE A 15 -5.72 -10.19 -1.48
CA ILE A 15 -7.07 -9.70 -1.19
C ILE A 15 -7.64 -10.51 -0.03
N ASP A 16 -8.18 -9.81 0.97
CA ASP A 16 -8.75 -10.42 2.17
C ASP A 16 -7.77 -11.37 2.89
N GLY A 17 -6.49 -11.00 2.94
CA GLY A 17 -5.43 -11.81 3.54
C GLY A 17 -5.05 -13.06 2.75
N LYS A 18 -5.52 -13.23 1.51
CA LYS A 18 -5.25 -14.40 0.67
C LYS A 18 -4.58 -14.00 -0.64
N ARG A 19 -3.66 -14.84 -1.10
CA ARG A 19 -3.15 -14.73 -2.48
C ARG A 19 -4.27 -15.08 -3.46
N VAL A 20 -4.39 -14.24 -4.50
CA VAL A 20 -5.34 -14.40 -5.60
C VAL A 20 -4.54 -14.32 -6.88
N ASP A 21 -4.64 -15.34 -7.72
CA ASP A 21 -3.79 -15.49 -8.92
C ASP A 21 -4.08 -14.45 -10.02
N GLY A 22 -5.20 -13.74 -9.93
CA GLY A 22 -5.56 -12.68 -10.87
C GLY A 22 -6.23 -13.16 -12.15
N GLY A 23 -6.57 -12.20 -13.02
CA GLY A 23 -7.31 -12.41 -14.25
C GLY A 23 -6.46 -12.93 -15.43
N SER A 24 -7.03 -12.88 -16.65
CA SER A 24 -6.41 -13.38 -17.88
C SER A 24 -5.29 -12.50 -18.42
N ARG A 25 -5.13 -11.24 -17.93
CA ARG A 25 -4.10 -10.31 -18.37
C ARG A 25 -2.86 -10.45 -17.50
N VAL A 26 -1.72 -10.68 -18.13
CA VAL A 26 -0.41 -10.75 -17.45
C VAL A 26 0.61 -9.92 -18.20
N GLN A 27 1.64 -9.46 -17.46
CA GLN A 27 2.77 -8.73 -18.02
C GLN A 27 4.07 -9.39 -17.53
N PRO A 28 5.13 -9.50 -18.39
CA PRO A 28 6.41 -10.01 -17.95
C PRO A 28 7.07 -9.04 -16.95
N VAL A 29 7.75 -9.62 -15.96
CA VAL A 29 8.61 -8.92 -15.01
C VAL A 29 10.05 -9.26 -15.37
N PHE A 30 10.84 -8.24 -15.70
CA PHE A 30 12.20 -8.38 -16.18
C PHE A 30 13.22 -8.21 -15.05
N ASP A 31 14.30 -8.97 -15.13
CA ASP A 31 15.55 -8.65 -14.43
C ASP A 31 16.33 -7.62 -15.27
N PRO A 32 16.51 -6.38 -14.78
CA PRO A 32 17.22 -5.35 -15.54
C PRO A 32 18.70 -5.65 -15.78
N ALA A 33 19.32 -6.54 -15.00
CA ALA A 33 20.72 -6.90 -15.14
C ALA A 33 20.95 -7.83 -16.34
N THR A 34 19.98 -8.69 -16.66
CA THR A 34 20.08 -9.66 -17.75
C THR A 34 19.18 -9.30 -18.94
N GLY A 35 18.12 -8.52 -18.72
CA GLY A 35 17.08 -8.25 -19.71
C GLY A 35 16.12 -9.42 -19.92
N GLU A 36 16.21 -10.48 -19.12
CA GLU A 36 15.35 -11.67 -19.22
C GLU A 36 14.14 -11.55 -18.30
N SER A 37 13.03 -12.14 -18.71
CA SER A 37 11.83 -12.26 -17.87
C SER A 37 11.88 -13.55 -17.07
N HIS A 38 11.87 -13.44 -15.73
CA HIS A 38 11.89 -14.59 -14.83
C HIS A 38 10.51 -14.95 -14.29
N LYS A 39 9.57 -14.03 -14.38
CA LYS A 39 8.19 -14.21 -13.89
C LYS A 39 7.24 -13.28 -14.64
N SER A 40 5.96 -13.44 -14.38
CA SER A 40 4.93 -12.51 -14.83
C SER A 40 4.18 -11.92 -13.65
N VAL A 41 3.45 -10.84 -13.88
CA VAL A 41 2.54 -10.23 -12.91
C VAL A 41 1.13 -10.21 -13.49
N ALA A 42 0.14 -10.60 -12.69
CA ALA A 42 -1.26 -10.47 -13.05
C ALA A 42 -1.70 -9.01 -13.03
N LEU A 43 -2.45 -8.59 -14.04
CA LEU A 43 -3.04 -7.25 -14.10
C LEU A 43 -4.51 -7.33 -13.72
N ALA A 44 -4.87 -6.72 -12.60
CA ALA A 44 -6.23 -6.68 -12.10
C ALA A 44 -7.16 -5.99 -13.11
N ASP A 45 -8.28 -6.63 -13.38
CA ASP A 45 -9.43 -6.01 -14.01
C ASP A 45 -10.27 -5.22 -13.00
N LYS A 46 -11.29 -4.55 -13.49
CA LYS A 46 -12.21 -3.78 -12.66
C LYS A 46 -12.82 -4.61 -11.52
N LEU A 47 -13.25 -5.85 -11.80
CA LEU A 47 -13.91 -6.71 -10.80
C LEU A 47 -12.94 -7.10 -9.68
N THR A 48 -11.70 -7.39 -10.00
CA THR A 48 -10.66 -7.72 -9.02
C THR A 48 -10.36 -6.52 -8.10
N VAL A 49 -10.27 -5.31 -8.67
CA VAL A 49 -10.08 -4.09 -7.87
C VAL A 49 -11.30 -3.80 -6.98
N GLU A 50 -12.51 -3.94 -7.51
CA GLU A 50 -13.74 -3.77 -6.76
C GLU A 50 -13.88 -4.78 -5.60
N ALA A 51 -13.40 -6.01 -5.78
CA ALA A 51 -13.34 -7.03 -4.73
C ALA A 51 -12.36 -6.62 -3.60
N ALA A 52 -11.19 -6.09 -3.94
CA ALA A 52 -10.23 -5.57 -2.95
C ALA A 52 -10.81 -4.37 -2.17
N ILE A 53 -11.50 -3.45 -2.86
CA ILE A 53 -12.17 -2.31 -2.23
C ILE A 53 -13.31 -2.79 -1.32
N ALA A 54 -14.08 -3.80 -1.74
CA ALA A 54 -15.15 -4.37 -0.93
C ALA A 54 -14.61 -5.06 0.34
N SER A 55 -13.51 -5.80 0.23
CA SER A 55 -12.82 -6.39 1.37
C SER A 55 -12.34 -5.31 2.35
N ALA A 56 -11.71 -4.24 1.84
CA ALA A 56 -11.28 -3.11 2.65
C ALA A 56 -12.46 -2.43 3.36
N GLN A 57 -13.57 -2.23 2.67
CA GLN A 57 -14.78 -1.64 3.24
C GLN A 57 -15.39 -2.52 4.33
N ALA A 58 -15.41 -3.83 4.15
CA ALA A 58 -15.94 -4.77 5.13
C ALA A 58 -15.08 -4.82 6.41
N ALA A 59 -13.75 -4.73 6.29
CA ALA A 59 -12.84 -4.72 7.43
C ALA A 59 -12.86 -3.39 8.22
N PHE A 60 -13.24 -2.29 7.59
CA PHE A 60 -13.14 -0.94 8.14
C PHE A 60 -13.84 -0.75 9.50
N PRO A 61 -15.10 -1.15 9.73
CA PRO A 61 -15.78 -0.89 11.00
C PRO A 61 -15.10 -1.52 12.21
N ALA A 62 -14.61 -2.75 12.08
CA ALA A 62 -13.89 -3.44 13.14
C ALA A 62 -12.52 -2.80 13.40
N TRP A 63 -11.79 -2.47 12.32
CA TRP A 63 -10.45 -1.90 12.43
C TRP A 63 -10.46 -0.47 13.00
N ARG A 64 -11.36 0.40 12.55
CA ARG A 64 -11.48 1.77 13.09
C ARG A 64 -11.78 1.78 14.59
N ASN A 65 -12.56 0.80 15.07
CA ASN A 65 -12.91 0.66 16.48
C ASN A 65 -11.83 -0.03 17.33
N THR A 66 -10.78 -0.57 16.69
CA THR A 66 -9.62 -1.13 17.39
C THR A 66 -8.84 0.02 18.08
N PRO A 67 -8.58 -0.06 19.40
CA PRO A 67 -7.85 0.99 20.11
C PRO A 67 -6.52 1.37 19.44
N PRO A 68 -6.15 2.67 19.37
CA PRO A 68 -4.91 3.11 18.75
C PRO A 68 -3.66 2.37 19.23
N LEU A 69 -3.56 2.08 20.53
CA LEU A 69 -2.45 1.32 21.10
C LEU A 69 -2.36 -0.12 20.54
N LYS A 70 -3.50 -0.77 20.27
CA LYS A 70 -3.49 -2.11 19.65
C LYS A 70 -3.02 -2.04 18.20
N ARG A 71 -3.44 -1.01 17.45
CA ARG A 71 -2.97 -0.78 16.08
C ARG A 71 -1.46 -0.48 16.05
N ALA A 72 -0.98 0.37 16.96
CA ALA A 72 0.45 0.67 17.11
C ALA A 72 1.30 -0.59 17.40
N ARG A 73 0.78 -1.53 18.20
CA ARG A 73 1.48 -2.80 18.47
C ARG A 73 1.59 -3.69 17.22
N VAL A 74 0.62 -3.65 16.31
CA VAL A 74 0.72 -4.34 15.01
C VAL A 74 1.84 -3.69 14.18
N MET A 75 1.90 -2.37 14.12
CA MET A 75 2.98 -1.65 13.41
C MET A 75 4.36 -1.94 14.01
N SER A 76 4.47 -2.03 15.34
CA SER A 76 5.72 -2.40 16.01
C SER A 76 6.20 -3.81 15.63
N ARG A 77 5.30 -4.81 15.63
CA ARG A 77 5.65 -6.17 15.18
C ARG A 77 6.00 -6.21 13.70
N PHE A 78 5.28 -5.43 12.89
CA PHE A 78 5.55 -5.32 11.46
C PHE A 78 6.94 -4.73 11.20
N LYS A 79 7.34 -3.69 11.95
CA LYS A 79 8.70 -3.14 11.92
C LYS A 79 9.74 -4.24 12.15
N THR A 80 9.59 -5.01 13.22
CA THR A 80 10.51 -6.11 13.56
C THR A 80 10.60 -7.13 12.43
N LEU A 81 9.47 -7.53 11.82
CA LEU A 81 9.47 -8.47 10.71
C LEU A 81 10.16 -7.90 9.45
N LEU A 82 10.01 -6.60 9.18
CA LEU A 82 10.75 -5.95 8.07
C LEU A 82 12.26 -6.00 8.30
N GLU A 83 12.72 -5.79 9.54
CA GLU A 83 14.13 -5.87 9.92
C GLU A 83 14.65 -7.31 9.83
N GLU A 84 13.90 -8.30 10.30
CA GLU A 84 14.24 -9.72 10.23
C GLU A 84 14.30 -10.27 8.79
N HIS A 85 13.47 -9.74 7.89
CA HIS A 85 13.38 -10.12 6.47
C HIS A 85 14.08 -9.13 5.53
N ALA A 86 15.00 -8.30 6.05
CA ALA A 86 15.63 -7.25 5.26
C ALA A 86 16.38 -7.79 4.04
N ASP A 87 17.17 -8.85 4.20
CA ASP A 87 17.93 -9.46 3.10
C ASP A 87 17.02 -10.04 2.01
N GLU A 88 15.91 -10.69 2.40
CA GLU A 88 14.88 -11.20 1.47
C GLU A 88 14.27 -10.07 0.65
N LEU A 89 13.83 -9.00 1.31
CA LEU A 89 13.21 -7.85 0.66
C LEU A 89 14.20 -7.12 -0.28
N CYS A 90 15.44 -6.92 0.16
CA CYS A 90 16.49 -6.31 -0.66
C CYS A 90 16.82 -7.14 -1.91
N ALA A 91 16.87 -8.47 -1.77
CA ALA A 91 17.07 -9.37 -2.92
C ALA A 91 15.92 -9.26 -3.93
N LEU A 92 14.67 -9.19 -3.48
CA LEU A 92 13.50 -8.99 -4.34
C LEU A 92 13.54 -7.63 -5.06
N ILE A 93 13.93 -6.56 -4.35
CA ILE A 93 14.09 -5.23 -4.94
C ILE A 93 15.17 -5.27 -6.02
N THR A 94 16.35 -5.81 -5.72
CA THR A 94 17.47 -5.88 -6.67
C THR A 94 17.10 -6.68 -7.92
N ALA A 95 16.44 -7.81 -7.75
CA ALA A 95 16.06 -8.69 -8.86
C ALA A 95 15.07 -8.04 -9.86
N GLU A 96 14.19 -7.16 -9.41
CA GLU A 96 13.17 -6.54 -10.26
C GLU A 96 13.48 -5.09 -10.65
N HIS A 97 14.26 -4.36 -9.83
CA HIS A 97 14.63 -2.97 -10.08
C HIS A 97 16.05 -2.81 -10.65
N GLY A 98 16.97 -3.70 -10.30
CA GLY A 98 18.38 -3.63 -10.73
C GLY A 98 19.28 -2.74 -9.85
N LYS A 99 18.77 -2.10 -8.77
CA LYS A 99 19.62 -1.37 -7.84
C LYS A 99 20.49 -2.34 -7.03
N VAL A 100 21.68 -1.89 -6.61
CA VAL A 100 22.58 -2.70 -5.79
C VAL A 100 21.99 -2.94 -4.40
N LEU A 101 22.38 -4.03 -3.73
CA LEU A 101 21.84 -4.40 -2.42
C LEU A 101 21.99 -3.29 -1.36
N ALA A 102 23.09 -2.52 -1.39
CA ALA A 102 23.29 -1.41 -0.47
C ALA A 102 22.23 -0.30 -0.64
N ASP A 103 21.84 0.01 -1.89
CA ASP A 103 20.80 1.00 -2.17
C ASP A 103 19.42 0.45 -1.82
N ALA A 104 19.18 -0.85 -2.03
CA ALA A 104 17.95 -1.52 -1.61
C ALA A 104 17.80 -1.50 -0.09
N MET A 105 18.88 -1.73 0.66
CA MET A 105 18.90 -1.61 2.12
C MET A 105 18.62 -0.18 2.58
N GLY A 106 19.23 0.82 1.93
CA GLY A 106 18.98 2.23 2.23
C GLY A 106 17.54 2.67 1.93
N GLU A 107 16.92 2.07 0.90
CA GLU A 107 15.50 2.24 0.61
C GLU A 107 14.62 1.65 1.72
N LEU A 108 14.86 0.38 2.06
CA LEU A 108 14.11 -0.35 3.08
C LEU A 108 14.19 0.36 4.43
N GLN A 109 15.38 0.80 4.85
CA GLN A 109 15.59 1.51 6.11
C GLN A 109 14.71 2.77 6.21
N ARG A 110 14.66 3.59 5.16
CA ARG A 110 13.80 4.79 5.12
C ARG A 110 12.30 4.44 5.15
N GLY A 111 11.93 3.30 4.60
CA GLY A 111 10.57 2.76 4.73
C GLY A 111 10.26 2.34 6.16
N ILE A 112 11.17 1.63 6.83
CA ILE A 112 11.05 1.19 8.22
C ILE A 112 10.88 2.37 9.17
N GLU A 113 11.58 3.47 8.96
CA GLU A 113 11.45 4.70 9.76
C GLU A 113 10.01 5.27 9.71
N ASN A 114 9.33 5.17 8.59
CA ASN A 114 7.92 5.56 8.49
C ASN A 114 6.98 4.60 9.23
N VAL A 115 7.29 3.29 9.23
CA VAL A 115 6.55 2.31 10.05
C VAL A 115 6.76 2.58 11.54
N GLU A 116 7.99 2.90 11.94
CA GLU A 116 8.30 3.30 13.31
C GLU A 116 7.52 4.55 13.71
N TYR A 117 7.49 5.57 12.86
CA TYR A 117 6.68 6.76 13.11
C TYR A 117 5.18 6.44 13.27
N ALA A 118 4.65 5.48 12.55
CA ALA A 118 3.26 5.04 12.69
C ALA A 118 2.95 4.40 14.07
N THR A 119 3.97 3.97 14.83
CA THR A 119 3.77 3.47 16.20
C THR A 119 3.40 4.58 17.20
N TYR A 120 3.67 5.84 16.87
CA TYR A 120 3.29 7.00 17.69
C TYR A 120 1.83 7.41 17.56
N VAL A 121 1.04 6.69 16.78
CA VAL A 121 -0.37 7.01 16.50
C VAL A 121 -1.22 7.26 17.76
N PRO A 122 -1.01 6.62 18.93
CA PRO A 122 -1.77 6.95 20.13
C PRO A 122 -1.60 8.41 20.58
N GLU A 123 -0.43 9.01 20.34
CA GLU A 123 -0.19 10.43 20.63
C GLU A 123 -0.69 11.33 19.49
N LEU A 124 -0.49 10.92 18.24
CA LEU A 124 -0.85 11.70 17.06
C LEU A 124 -2.37 11.88 16.89
N LEU A 125 -3.17 10.96 17.41
CA LEU A 125 -4.64 11.03 17.35
C LEU A 125 -5.29 11.73 18.54
N LYS A 126 -4.52 12.30 19.46
CA LYS A 126 -5.08 13.12 20.55
C LYS A 126 -5.70 14.38 19.96
N GLY A 127 -6.92 14.67 20.38
CA GLY A 127 -7.59 15.91 20.09
C GLY A 127 -7.24 17.01 21.09
N GLU A 128 -7.79 18.19 20.87
CA GLU A 128 -7.65 19.35 21.74
C GLU A 128 -8.95 19.61 22.50
N HIS A 129 -8.87 20.20 23.69
CA HIS A 129 -10.00 20.63 24.48
C HIS A 129 -9.77 22.09 24.93
N SER A 130 -10.75 22.95 24.68
CA SER A 130 -10.78 24.34 25.13
C SER A 130 -12.00 24.57 25.99
N LYS A 131 -11.77 25.08 27.21
CA LYS A 131 -12.83 25.40 28.16
C LYS A 131 -13.24 26.87 28.07
N ASN A 132 -14.56 27.13 28.20
CA ASN A 132 -15.14 28.48 28.20
C ASN A 132 -14.77 29.30 26.94
N VAL A 133 -14.89 28.71 25.76
CA VAL A 133 -14.74 29.41 24.47
C VAL A 133 -15.86 30.41 24.20
N GLY A 134 -16.94 30.34 25.00
CA GLY A 134 -18.06 31.24 25.12
C GLY A 134 -18.77 30.99 26.45
N PRO A 135 -19.78 31.79 26.85
CA PRO A 135 -20.51 31.57 28.09
C PRO A 135 -21.13 30.17 28.15
N ALA A 136 -20.63 29.32 29.07
CA ALA A 136 -21.05 27.92 29.25
C ALA A 136 -20.82 27.02 28.03
N ILE A 137 -19.82 27.33 27.19
CA ILE A 137 -19.48 26.54 25.99
C ILE A 137 -18.04 26.05 26.10
N ASP A 138 -17.86 24.73 26.05
CA ASP A 138 -16.55 24.06 25.85
C ASP A 138 -16.46 23.56 24.41
N SER A 139 -15.24 23.50 23.86
CA SER A 139 -14.96 22.99 22.52
C SER A 139 -13.91 21.89 22.56
N TRP A 140 -14.06 20.88 21.73
CA TRP A 140 -13.08 19.80 21.60
C TRP A 140 -13.01 19.31 20.16
N SER A 141 -11.87 18.72 19.81
CA SER A 141 -11.63 18.12 18.50
C SER A 141 -11.36 16.62 18.63
N GLU A 142 -11.71 15.86 17.60
CA GLU A 142 -11.47 14.43 17.52
C GLU A 142 -11.01 14.06 16.10
N PHE A 143 -9.97 13.23 16.01
CA PHE A 143 -9.54 12.65 14.75
C PHE A 143 -10.31 11.36 14.47
N GLN A 144 -10.88 11.25 13.29
CA GLN A 144 -11.61 10.07 12.84
C GLN A 144 -11.03 9.51 11.56
N ALA A 145 -11.02 8.16 11.46
CA ALA A 145 -10.66 7.48 10.22
C ALA A 145 -11.66 7.78 9.10
N LEU A 146 -11.16 7.99 7.88
CA LEU A 146 -11.98 8.34 6.71
C LEU A 146 -12.76 7.15 6.13
N GLY A 147 -12.17 5.96 6.16
CA GLY A 147 -12.69 4.78 5.49
C GLY A 147 -11.62 4.04 4.70
N VAL A 148 -11.94 3.65 3.47
CA VAL A 148 -10.98 3.05 2.55
C VAL A 148 -10.10 4.15 1.96
N ALA A 149 -8.79 4.05 2.15
CA ALA A 149 -7.78 4.85 1.47
C ALA A 149 -7.05 3.99 0.42
N ALA A 150 -6.43 4.61 -0.56
CA ALA A 150 -5.66 3.91 -1.56
C ALA A 150 -4.29 4.56 -1.80
N GLY A 151 -3.32 3.75 -2.26
CA GLY A 151 -2.00 4.18 -2.67
C GLY A 151 -1.64 3.65 -4.04
N ILE A 152 -1.05 4.49 -4.88
CA ILE A 152 -0.55 4.14 -6.20
C ILE A 152 0.93 4.52 -6.23
N THR A 153 1.82 3.55 -6.40
CA THR A 153 3.26 3.74 -6.19
C THR A 153 4.09 3.41 -7.42
N PRO A 154 5.25 4.09 -7.61
CA PRO A 154 6.13 3.90 -8.75
C PRO A 154 7.05 2.68 -8.57
N PHE A 155 7.81 2.36 -9.62
CA PHE A 155 8.75 1.22 -9.61
C PHE A 155 10.10 1.55 -8.99
N ASN A 156 10.51 2.83 -8.93
CA ASN A 156 11.85 3.23 -8.53
C ASN A 156 12.17 3.03 -7.03
N PHE A 157 11.12 2.98 -6.18
CA PHE A 157 11.20 2.67 -4.76
C PHE A 157 10.04 1.77 -4.33
N PRO A 158 10.09 0.46 -4.68
CA PRO A 158 8.95 -0.44 -4.56
C PRO A 158 8.57 -0.81 -3.12
N VAL A 159 9.43 -0.54 -2.13
CA VAL A 159 9.15 -0.77 -0.71
C VAL A 159 8.99 0.55 0.04
N MET A 160 9.92 1.50 -0.15
CA MET A 160 9.91 2.77 0.58
C MET A 160 8.63 3.57 0.35
N VAL A 161 8.22 3.76 -0.89
CA VAL A 161 7.05 4.59 -1.21
C VAL A 161 5.73 3.99 -0.71
N PRO A 162 5.45 2.69 -0.86
CA PRO A 162 4.32 2.07 -0.17
C PRO A 162 4.33 2.30 1.34
N LEU A 163 5.50 2.20 1.99
CA LEU A 163 5.63 2.41 3.43
C LEU A 163 5.47 3.87 3.88
N TRP A 164 5.52 4.84 2.98
CA TRP A 164 5.12 6.22 3.27
C TRP A 164 3.61 6.39 3.42
N MET A 165 2.83 5.50 2.83
CA MET A 165 1.39 5.68 2.66
C MET A 165 0.57 4.82 3.62
N TRP A 166 0.62 3.49 3.44
CA TRP A 166 -0.34 2.61 4.09
C TRP A 166 -0.11 2.42 5.61
N PRO A 167 1.12 2.38 6.17
CA PRO A 167 1.29 2.13 7.59
C PRO A 167 0.63 3.22 8.44
N MET A 168 0.86 4.48 8.11
CA MET A 168 0.24 5.61 8.82
C MET A 168 -1.28 5.63 8.63
N ALA A 169 -1.78 5.42 7.40
CA ALA A 169 -3.21 5.38 7.14
C ALA A 169 -3.91 4.28 7.96
N VAL A 170 -3.31 3.10 8.01
CA VAL A 170 -3.83 1.93 8.76
C VAL A 170 -3.70 2.16 10.26
N ALA A 171 -2.59 2.68 10.76
CA ALA A 171 -2.41 3.04 12.16
C ALA A 171 -3.45 4.07 12.63
N CYS A 172 -3.85 5.01 11.77
CA CYS A 172 -4.94 5.97 12.03
C CYS A 172 -6.35 5.34 11.96
N GLY A 173 -6.48 4.04 11.65
CA GLY A 173 -7.75 3.33 11.65
C GLY A 173 -8.44 3.23 10.29
N ASN A 174 -7.80 3.65 9.22
CA ASN A 174 -8.28 3.43 7.85
C ASN A 174 -7.97 2.00 7.39
N THR A 175 -8.67 1.53 6.36
CA THR A 175 -8.28 0.38 5.56
C THR A 175 -7.64 0.84 4.26
N PHE A 176 -6.87 -0.03 3.60
CA PHE A 176 -6.02 0.41 2.51
C PHE A 176 -6.03 -0.55 1.32
N VAL A 177 -6.08 0.01 0.11
CA VAL A 177 -5.88 -0.69 -1.15
C VAL A 177 -4.61 -0.13 -1.80
N LEU A 178 -3.59 -0.96 -1.94
CA LEU A 178 -2.31 -0.58 -2.53
C LEU A 178 -2.18 -1.13 -3.95
N LYS A 179 -1.92 -0.26 -4.92
CA LYS A 179 -1.54 -0.62 -6.28
C LYS A 179 -0.06 -0.29 -6.49
N PRO A 180 0.83 -1.26 -6.33
CA PRO A 180 2.25 -1.08 -6.66
C PRO A 180 2.49 -1.00 -8.16
N SER A 181 3.72 -0.69 -8.57
CA SER A 181 4.10 -0.80 -9.96
C SER A 181 4.12 -2.28 -10.40
N GLU A 182 3.56 -2.54 -11.57
CA GLU A 182 3.59 -3.84 -12.23
C GLU A 182 5.00 -4.28 -12.65
N ARG A 183 5.98 -3.36 -12.63
CA ARG A 183 7.38 -3.67 -12.94
C ARG A 183 8.15 -4.31 -11.79
N THR A 184 7.75 -4.01 -10.54
CA THR A 184 8.46 -4.42 -9.32
C THR A 184 7.49 -4.91 -8.25
N PRO A 185 6.65 -5.93 -8.52
CA PRO A 185 5.53 -6.28 -7.66
C PRO A 185 5.90 -7.14 -6.44
N SER A 186 6.98 -7.93 -6.51
CA SER A 186 7.22 -9.03 -5.55
C SER A 186 7.54 -8.54 -4.16
N SER A 187 8.40 -7.53 -4.02
CA SER A 187 8.77 -6.99 -2.71
C SER A 187 7.58 -6.36 -1.98
N THR A 188 6.70 -5.67 -2.70
CA THR A 188 5.48 -5.08 -2.13
C THR A 188 4.50 -6.16 -1.68
N LEU A 189 4.33 -7.23 -2.45
CA LEU A 189 3.45 -8.34 -2.07
C LEU A 189 4.00 -9.05 -0.82
N ARG A 190 5.30 -9.34 -0.78
CA ARG A 190 5.95 -9.97 0.39
C ARG A 190 5.82 -9.10 1.65
N MET A 191 6.03 -7.80 1.52
CA MET A 191 5.84 -6.84 2.60
C MET A 191 4.40 -6.88 3.15
N ALA A 192 3.39 -6.99 2.29
CA ALA A 192 2.00 -7.08 2.73
C ALA A 192 1.70 -8.41 3.46
N GLU A 193 2.36 -9.50 3.08
CA GLU A 193 2.30 -10.78 3.82
C GLU A 193 2.92 -10.66 5.21
N LEU A 194 4.07 -10.00 5.33
CA LEU A 194 4.68 -9.71 6.63
C LEU A 194 3.76 -8.87 7.54
N ALA A 195 2.97 -7.97 6.95
CA ALA A 195 1.97 -7.22 7.72
C ALA A 195 0.87 -8.14 8.29
N LEU A 196 0.42 -9.16 7.55
CA LEU A 196 -0.50 -10.18 8.07
C LEU A 196 0.15 -11.03 9.18
N GLU A 197 1.40 -11.43 8.99
CA GLU A 197 2.19 -12.16 10.00
C GLU A 197 2.35 -11.32 11.30
N ALA A 198 2.47 -9.99 11.18
CA ALA A 198 2.48 -9.07 12.31
C ALA A 198 1.12 -8.98 13.05
N GLY A 199 0.07 -9.58 12.50
CA GLY A 199 -1.27 -9.59 13.06
C GLY A 199 -2.20 -8.49 12.52
N LEU A 200 -1.89 -7.92 11.36
CA LEU A 200 -2.83 -7.07 10.65
C LEU A 200 -4.02 -7.94 10.18
N PRO A 201 -5.28 -7.58 10.53
CA PRO A 201 -6.42 -8.40 10.13
C PRO A 201 -6.59 -8.47 8.61
N PRO A 202 -7.10 -9.60 8.05
CA PRO A 202 -7.52 -9.69 6.66
C PRO A 202 -8.41 -8.51 6.25
N GLY A 203 -8.23 -8.04 5.01
CA GLY A 203 -8.99 -6.93 4.46
C GLY A 203 -8.52 -5.52 4.87
N VAL A 204 -7.75 -5.37 5.95
CA VAL A 204 -7.24 -4.04 6.36
C VAL A 204 -6.22 -3.50 5.35
N LEU A 205 -5.37 -4.35 4.81
CA LEU A 205 -4.50 -4.06 3.67
C LEU A 205 -4.77 -5.05 2.54
N ASN A 206 -5.02 -4.53 1.35
CA ASN A 206 -5.16 -5.30 0.12
C ASN A 206 -4.16 -4.79 -0.91
N VAL A 207 -3.54 -5.68 -1.67
CA VAL A 207 -2.58 -5.33 -2.74
C VAL A 207 -3.12 -5.84 -4.07
N VAL A 208 -3.31 -4.94 -5.02
CA VAL A 208 -3.75 -5.25 -6.38
C VAL A 208 -2.70 -4.78 -7.39
N ASN A 209 -2.07 -5.71 -8.08
CA ASN A 209 -1.21 -5.39 -9.21
C ASN A 209 -2.08 -5.02 -10.41
N GLY A 210 -1.65 -4.05 -11.21
CA GLY A 210 -2.44 -3.62 -12.36
C GLY A 210 -1.90 -2.37 -13.03
N ASP A 211 -2.48 -2.07 -14.16
CA ASP A 211 -2.18 -0.94 -15.02
C ASP A 211 -3.22 0.19 -14.86
N LYS A 212 -3.44 0.95 -15.95
CA LYS A 212 -4.39 2.07 -15.98
C LYS A 212 -5.82 1.67 -15.58
N GLU A 213 -6.28 0.47 -15.94
CA GLU A 213 -7.64 0.01 -15.60
C GLU A 213 -7.83 -0.08 -14.08
N ALA A 214 -6.83 -0.60 -13.37
CA ALA A 214 -6.85 -0.66 -11.91
C ALA A 214 -6.81 0.73 -11.28
N VAL A 215 -6.00 1.64 -11.83
CA VAL A 215 -5.92 3.04 -11.39
C VAL A 215 -7.26 3.75 -11.54
N ASP A 216 -7.87 3.67 -12.72
CA ASP A 216 -9.15 4.33 -13.02
C ASP A 216 -10.27 3.81 -12.12
N THR A 217 -10.29 2.50 -11.84
CA THR A 217 -11.26 1.90 -10.93
C THR A 217 -11.09 2.45 -9.51
N ILE A 218 -9.87 2.56 -9.00
CA ILE A 218 -9.59 3.15 -7.67
C ILE A 218 -10.06 4.61 -7.63
N LEU A 219 -9.77 5.39 -8.68
CA LEU A 219 -10.09 6.81 -8.73
C LEU A 219 -11.59 7.11 -8.82
N THR A 220 -12.35 6.22 -9.45
CA THR A 220 -13.78 6.45 -9.69
C THR A 220 -14.69 5.77 -8.66
N ASP A 221 -14.23 4.74 -7.94
CA ASP A 221 -15.04 4.02 -6.96
C ASP A 221 -15.39 4.91 -5.75
N PRO A 222 -16.68 5.16 -5.45
CA PRO A 222 -17.11 6.08 -4.39
C PRO A 222 -16.77 5.59 -2.98
N ARG A 223 -16.43 4.32 -2.80
CA ARG A 223 -16.03 3.74 -1.51
C ARG A 223 -14.63 4.18 -1.09
N VAL A 224 -13.74 4.48 -2.04
CA VAL A 224 -12.40 5.03 -1.77
C VAL A 224 -12.52 6.51 -1.42
N LYS A 225 -12.03 6.91 -0.25
CA LYS A 225 -12.17 8.27 0.31
C LYS A 225 -10.93 9.13 0.13
N ALA A 226 -9.77 8.52 0.06
CA ALA A 226 -8.50 9.22 -0.13
C ALA A 226 -7.56 8.40 -1.03
N VAL A 227 -6.75 9.11 -1.82
CA VAL A 227 -5.72 8.52 -2.69
C VAL A 227 -4.40 9.24 -2.46
N SER A 228 -3.33 8.47 -2.27
CA SER A 228 -1.96 8.94 -2.28
C SER A 228 -1.23 8.38 -3.50
N PHE A 229 -0.50 9.22 -4.21
CA PHE A 229 0.21 8.87 -5.44
C PHE A 229 1.62 9.41 -5.44
N VAL A 230 2.56 8.61 -5.91
CA VAL A 230 3.91 9.05 -6.31
C VAL A 230 4.19 8.53 -7.70
N GLY A 231 4.70 9.39 -8.58
CA GLY A 231 5.07 9.02 -9.95
C GLY A 231 5.44 10.22 -10.81
N SER A 232 5.34 10.09 -12.13
CA SER A 232 5.65 11.18 -13.06
C SER A 232 4.63 12.33 -12.98
N THR A 233 5.06 13.54 -13.29
CA THR A 233 4.22 14.75 -13.23
C THR A 233 2.92 14.65 -14.05
N PRO A 234 2.91 14.16 -15.32
CA PRO A 234 1.65 14.06 -16.08
C PRO A 234 0.65 13.08 -15.44
N ILE A 235 1.15 11.99 -14.83
CA ILE A 235 0.28 11.04 -14.15
C ILE A 235 -0.22 11.62 -12.81
N ALA A 236 0.63 12.35 -12.07
CA ALA A 236 0.21 13.05 -10.86
C ALA A 236 -0.95 14.03 -11.12
N GLU A 237 -0.88 14.79 -12.23
CA GLU A 237 -1.94 15.70 -12.67
C GLU A 237 -3.24 14.93 -12.97
N TYR A 238 -3.15 13.82 -13.71
CA TYR A 238 -4.28 12.94 -13.99
C TYR A 238 -4.93 12.40 -12.72
N ILE A 239 -4.13 11.86 -11.80
CA ILE A 239 -4.59 11.31 -10.51
C ILE A 239 -5.28 12.39 -9.68
N TYR A 240 -4.67 13.58 -9.60
CA TYR A 240 -5.21 14.69 -8.82
C TYR A 240 -6.55 15.16 -9.38
N SER A 241 -6.59 15.49 -10.67
CA SER A 241 -7.80 16.02 -11.31
C SER A 241 -8.94 15.00 -11.28
N THR A 242 -8.68 13.73 -11.62
CA THR A 242 -9.69 12.68 -11.64
C THR A 242 -10.17 12.33 -10.22
N GLY A 243 -9.26 12.17 -9.26
CA GLY A 243 -9.63 11.85 -7.88
C GLY A 243 -10.44 12.96 -7.23
N CYS A 244 -10.04 14.23 -7.39
CA CYS A 244 -10.79 15.39 -6.87
C CYS A 244 -12.17 15.50 -7.52
N ALA A 245 -12.30 15.27 -8.83
CA ALA A 245 -13.59 15.27 -9.52
C ALA A 245 -14.57 14.20 -8.99
N HIS A 246 -14.04 13.12 -8.38
CA HIS A 246 -14.82 12.06 -7.74
C HIS A 246 -14.89 12.21 -6.20
N GLY A 247 -14.64 13.41 -5.68
CA GLY A 247 -14.83 13.76 -4.27
C GLY A 247 -13.83 13.13 -3.29
N LYS A 248 -12.66 12.70 -3.77
CA LYS A 248 -11.61 12.12 -2.94
C LYS A 248 -10.65 13.18 -2.39
N ARG A 249 -10.07 12.90 -1.22
CA ARG A 249 -8.85 13.60 -0.79
C ARG A 249 -7.68 13.03 -1.58
N VAL A 250 -6.91 13.89 -2.22
CA VAL A 250 -5.80 13.45 -3.08
C VAL A 250 -4.51 14.12 -2.66
N GLN A 251 -3.47 13.30 -2.47
CA GLN A 251 -2.08 13.72 -2.41
C GLN A 251 -1.36 13.12 -3.61
N ALA A 252 -0.95 13.95 -4.56
CA ALA A 252 -0.25 13.51 -5.76
C ALA A 252 1.14 14.16 -5.82
N LEU A 253 2.17 13.33 -5.69
CA LEU A 253 3.57 13.74 -5.72
C LEU A 253 4.15 13.38 -7.08
N GLY A 254 4.40 14.40 -7.91
CA GLY A 254 5.00 14.27 -9.23
C GLY A 254 6.52 14.38 -9.20
N GLY A 255 7.16 14.07 -10.34
CA GLY A 255 8.61 14.21 -10.51
C GLY A 255 9.43 12.96 -10.14
N ALA A 256 8.77 11.81 -9.93
CA ALA A 256 9.43 10.53 -9.73
C ALA A 256 9.61 9.77 -11.05
#